data_8fc370a6881db7ea0384f6a9e2bc3806
#
_entry.id   8fc370a6881db7ea0384f6a9e2bc3806
#
_cell.length_a   1.000
_cell.length_b   1.000
_cell.length_c   1.000
_cell.angle_alpha   90.00
_cell.angle_beta   90.00
_cell.angle_gamma   90.00
#
_symmetry.space_group_name_H-M   'P 1'
#
loop_
_entity.id
_entity.type
_entity.pdbx_description
1 polymer ?
#
loop_
_entity_poly.entity_id
_entity_poly.type
_entity_poly.pdbx_seq_one_letter_code
_entity_poly.pdbx_strand_id
1 'polypeptide(L)'
;MEQLLAPALEEYLLDLARSQHGDPVLDEMEARAAAHNFPIVGRAVGRLLEVQARSIGARRVMELGSGYGYSAYWFARAVGDGGSVVCTDAAEDNARDAQRYLQRAGLWERVRYRVGDALQGFAAEEGDFDIVYCDVDKTGYPDCWRAASERIRLGGLYLCDNVLWSGRVAQPENSEASTEAIRVHNRLVAADSRYVSTIAPLRDGVMIALRVA
;
A
#
# COMPACT_ATOMS: atom_id res chain seq x y z
N MET A 1 -16.06 -0.97 -12.42
CA MET A 1 -15.88 -1.29 -10.99
C MET A 1 -17.14 -0.85 -10.26
N GLU A 2 -17.74 -1.74 -9.52
CA GLU A 2 -18.82 -1.38 -8.61
C GLU A 2 -18.22 -0.57 -7.47
N GLN A 3 -18.65 0.68 -7.30
CA GLN A 3 -18.11 1.56 -6.26
C GLN A 3 -18.71 1.17 -4.92
N LEU A 4 -17.88 0.96 -3.90
CA LEU A 4 -18.34 0.61 -2.54
C LEU A 4 -19.01 1.81 -1.84
N LEU A 5 -18.62 3.03 -2.20
CA LEU A 5 -19.23 4.27 -1.74
C LEU A 5 -20.10 4.90 -2.84
N ALA A 6 -21.12 5.64 -2.45
CA ALA A 6 -21.87 6.45 -3.39
C ALA A 6 -20.91 7.44 -4.10
N PRO A 7 -21.02 7.62 -5.45
CA PRO A 7 -20.10 8.45 -6.22
C PRO A 7 -19.91 9.87 -5.65
N ALA A 8 -20.98 10.51 -5.22
CA ALA A 8 -20.91 11.85 -4.63
C ALA A 8 -20.12 11.89 -3.32
N LEU A 9 -20.15 10.81 -2.52
CA LEU A 9 -19.37 10.71 -1.29
C LEU A 9 -17.88 10.47 -1.60
N GLU A 10 -17.59 9.67 -2.60
CA GLU A 10 -16.22 9.44 -3.06
C GLU A 10 -15.59 10.73 -3.59
N GLU A 11 -16.33 11.49 -4.42
CA GLU A 11 -15.89 12.79 -4.92
C GLU A 11 -15.64 13.79 -3.78
N TYR A 12 -16.53 13.87 -2.81
CA TYR A 12 -16.35 14.71 -1.62
C TYR A 12 -15.07 14.37 -0.84
N LEU A 13 -14.79 13.06 -0.61
CA LEU A 13 -13.57 12.61 0.06
C LEU A 13 -12.32 12.94 -0.74
N LEU A 14 -12.37 12.80 -2.07
CA LEU A 14 -11.27 13.17 -2.96
C LEU A 14 -10.99 14.67 -2.93
N ASP A 15 -12.03 15.50 -2.94
CA ASP A 15 -11.87 16.97 -2.86
C ASP A 15 -11.26 17.40 -1.52
N LEU A 16 -11.68 16.79 -0.42
CA LEU A 16 -11.04 17.01 0.88
C LEU A 16 -9.56 16.61 0.86
N ALA A 17 -9.26 15.43 0.27
CA ALA A 17 -7.86 14.97 0.18
C ALA A 17 -7.00 15.87 -0.71
N ARG A 18 -7.56 16.47 -1.77
CA ARG A 18 -6.88 17.43 -2.66
C ARG A 18 -6.68 18.80 -2.00
N SER A 19 -7.62 19.26 -1.20
CA SER A 19 -7.53 20.55 -0.51
C SER A 19 -6.41 20.64 0.53
N GLN A 20 -5.94 19.50 1.01
CA GLN A 20 -4.86 19.40 2.00
C GLN A 20 -3.50 19.32 1.30
N HIS A 21 -2.84 20.43 1.09
CA HIS A 21 -1.49 20.55 0.56
C HIS A 21 -1.35 20.06 -0.89
N GLY A 22 -1.57 20.95 -1.83
CA GLY A 22 -1.28 20.70 -3.25
C GLY A 22 0.20 20.36 -3.45
N ASP A 23 0.47 19.29 -4.18
CA ASP A 23 1.82 18.92 -4.58
C ASP A 23 1.82 18.64 -6.09
N PRO A 24 2.48 19.50 -6.89
CA PRO A 24 2.50 19.34 -8.34
C PRO A 24 3.10 18.01 -8.80
N VAL A 25 3.96 17.38 -8.01
CA VAL A 25 4.50 16.05 -8.33
C VAL A 25 3.42 14.99 -8.24
N LEU A 26 2.56 15.05 -7.21
CA LEU A 26 1.40 14.14 -7.10
C LEU A 26 0.41 14.34 -8.24
N ASP A 27 0.15 15.62 -8.63
CA ASP A 27 -0.75 15.92 -9.74
C ASP A 27 -0.24 15.30 -11.05
N GLU A 28 1.06 15.38 -11.31
CA GLU A 28 1.68 14.74 -12.47
C GLU A 28 1.65 13.21 -12.41
N MET A 29 1.89 12.63 -11.23
CA MET A 29 1.79 11.18 -11.04
C MET A 29 0.36 10.69 -11.32
N GLU A 30 -0.66 11.42 -10.84
CA GLU A 30 -2.07 11.10 -11.11
C GLU A 30 -2.45 11.26 -12.58
N ALA A 31 -1.97 12.34 -13.23
CA ALA A 31 -2.17 12.55 -14.65
C ALA A 31 -1.54 11.46 -15.51
N ARG A 32 -0.33 11.00 -15.14
CA ARG A 32 0.33 9.86 -15.78
C ARG A 32 -0.48 8.57 -15.61
N ALA A 33 -0.96 8.28 -14.40
CA ALA A 33 -1.80 7.12 -14.13
C ALA A 33 -3.03 7.11 -15.04
N ALA A 34 -3.72 8.26 -15.13
CA ALA A 34 -4.91 8.40 -15.98
C ALA A 34 -4.57 8.21 -17.48
N ALA A 35 -3.48 8.82 -17.96
CA ALA A 35 -3.07 8.77 -19.37
C ALA A 35 -2.68 7.35 -19.83
N HIS A 36 -2.15 6.50 -18.93
CA HIS A 36 -1.66 5.16 -19.25
C HIS A 36 -2.53 4.05 -18.66
N ASN A 37 -3.66 4.40 -18.06
CA ASN A 37 -4.51 3.46 -17.32
C ASN A 37 -3.73 2.61 -16.30
N PHE A 38 -2.74 3.23 -15.65
CA PHE A 38 -1.92 2.57 -14.64
C PHE A 38 -2.63 2.62 -13.28
N PRO A 39 -2.78 1.48 -12.59
CA PRO A 39 -3.46 1.45 -11.30
C PRO A 39 -2.60 2.15 -10.23
N ILE A 40 -3.20 3.07 -9.49
CA ILE A 40 -2.62 3.69 -8.30
C ILE A 40 -3.66 3.73 -7.18
N VAL A 41 -3.21 3.74 -5.96
CA VAL A 41 -4.09 3.79 -4.78
C VAL A 41 -4.91 5.08 -4.66
N GLY A 42 -4.47 6.17 -5.30
CA GLY A 42 -5.11 7.47 -5.27
C GLY A 42 -4.96 8.20 -3.93
N ARG A 43 -5.34 9.50 -3.91
CA ARG A 43 -5.07 10.40 -2.77
C ARG A 43 -5.74 9.99 -1.48
N ALA A 44 -6.96 9.50 -1.53
CA ALA A 44 -7.68 9.16 -0.31
C ALA A 44 -7.00 8.01 0.43
N VAL A 45 -6.59 6.95 -0.28
CA VAL A 45 -5.81 5.85 0.30
C VAL A 45 -4.41 6.34 0.66
N GLY A 46 -3.73 7.11 -0.19
CA GLY A 46 -2.42 7.67 0.12
C GLY A 46 -2.41 8.46 1.43
N ARG A 47 -3.43 9.30 1.67
CA ARG A 47 -3.60 9.99 2.96
C ARG A 47 -3.81 9.04 4.13
N LEU A 48 -4.60 7.98 3.93
CA LEU A 48 -4.76 6.95 4.96
C LEU A 48 -3.42 6.32 5.31
N LEU A 49 -2.60 5.95 4.30
CA LEU A 49 -1.26 5.38 4.52
C LEU A 49 -0.35 6.36 5.29
N GLU A 50 -0.35 7.65 4.92
CA GLU A 50 0.43 8.68 5.62
C GLU A 50 -0.03 8.84 7.07
N VAL A 51 -1.34 8.88 7.32
CA VAL A 51 -1.91 8.99 8.69
C VAL A 51 -1.53 7.78 9.52
N GLN A 52 -1.68 6.56 8.98
CA GLN A 52 -1.31 5.33 9.69
C GLN A 52 0.18 5.32 10.05
N ALA A 53 1.05 5.67 9.08
CA ALA A 53 2.49 5.70 9.33
C ALA A 53 2.89 6.73 10.41
N ARG A 54 2.31 7.92 10.36
CA ARG A 54 2.57 8.97 11.37
C ARG A 54 2.01 8.60 12.75
N SER A 55 0.84 7.97 12.82
CA SER A 55 0.19 7.63 14.10
C SER A 55 1.01 6.66 14.95
N ILE A 56 1.80 5.78 14.33
CA ILE A 56 2.70 4.85 15.03
C ILE A 56 4.16 5.31 15.06
N GLY A 57 4.44 6.51 14.55
CA GLY A 57 5.81 7.04 14.44
C GLY A 57 6.71 6.17 13.56
N ALA A 58 6.18 5.65 12.45
CA ALA A 58 6.92 4.73 11.58
C ALA A 58 8.19 5.37 11.02
N ARG A 59 9.29 4.62 11.04
CA ARG A 59 10.60 5.00 10.53
C ARG A 59 11.11 4.06 9.44
N ARG A 60 10.64 2.82 9.43
CA ARG A 60 11.07 1.80 8.48
C ARG A 60 9.87 1.10 7.87
N VAL A 61 9.66 1.34 6.59
CA VAL A 61 8.53 0.80 5.81
C VAL A 61 9.06 -0.12 4.72
N MET A 62 8.40 -1.25 4.53
CA MET A 62 8.58 -2.14 3.39
C MET A 62 7.34 -2.11 2.52
N GLU A 63 7.52 -1.96 1.22
CA GLU A 63 6.46 -1.93 0.23
C GLU A 63 6.64 -3.05 -0.78
N LEU A 64 5.68 -3.95 -0.83
CA LEU A 64 5.60 -5.08 -1.73
C LEU A 64 4.69 -4.71 -2.91
N GLY A 65 5.28 -4.43 -4.08
CA GLY A 65 4.57 -3.89 -5.23
C GLY A 65 4.43 -2.37 -5.16
N SER A 66 5.43 -1.64 -5.64
CA SER A 66 5.49 -0.18 -5.48
C SER A 66 5.08 0.59 -6.74
N GLY A 67 4.95 -0.10 -7.90
CA GLY A 67 4.75 0.58 -9.16
C GLY A 67 5.77 1.71 -9.36
N TYR A 68 5.36 2.84 -9.92
CA TYR A 68 6.23 4.00 -10.06
C TYR A 68 6.28 4.93 -8.83
N GLY A 69 6.03 4.37 -7.61
CA GLY A 69 6.31 5.04 -6.34
C GLY A 69 5.21 5.96 -5.81
N TYR A 70 3.95 5.79 -6.25
CA TYR A 70 2.86 6.65 -5.79
C TYR A 70 2.55 6.45 -4.29
N SER A 71 2.44 5.21 -3.82
CA SER A 71 2.29 4.86 -2.40
C SER A 71 3.56 5.17 -1.60
N ALA A 72 4.74 4.89 -2.18
CA ALA A 72 6.03 5.24 -1.60
C ALA A 72 6.18 6.74 -1.28
N TYR A 73 5.61 7.62 -2.10
CA TYR A 73 5.57 9.06 -1.84
C TYR A 73 4.95 9.38 -0.47
N TRP A 74 3.82 8.76 -0.13
CA TRP A 74 3.12 8.99 1.13
C TRP A 74 3.88 8.46 2.33
N PHE A 75 4.45 7.27 2.20
CA PHE A 75 5.30 6.70 3.25
C PHE A 75 6.59 7.51 3.45
N ALA A 76 7.27 7.93 2.37
CA ALA A 76 8.48 8.72 2.46
C ALA A 76 8.27 10.08 3.13
N ARG A 77 7.10 10.69 2.96
CA ARG A 77 6.69 11.88 3.72
C ARG A 77 6.47 11.58 5.20
N ALA A 78 5.89 10.42 5.49
CA ALA A 78 5.52 10.04 6.85
C ALA A 78 6.72 9.69 7.71
N VAL A 79 7.68 8.93 7.18
CA VAL A 79 8.84 8.45 7.96
C VAL A 79 9.80 9.57 8.34
N GLY A 80 9.77 10.71 7.65
CA GLY A 80 10.60 11.87 7.95
C GLY A 80 12.11 11.64 7.78
N ASP A 81 12.91 12.58 8.27
CA ASP A 81 14.37 12.52 8.14
C ASP A 81 14.95 11.34 8.92
N GLY A 82 15.87 10.61 8.29
CA GLY A 82 16.49 9.39 8.82
C GLY A 82 15.56 8.17 8.84
N GLY A 83 14.31 8.27 8.34
CA GLY A 83 13.46 7.13 8.05
C GLY A 83 13.74 6.54 6.66
N SER A 84 13.22 5.35 6.39
CA SER A 84 13.44 4.65 5.12
C SER A 84 12.20 3.91 4.65
N VAL A 85 12.01 3.90 3.33
CA VAL A 85 11.01 3.11 2.60
C VAL A 85 11.75 2.20 1.63
N VAL A 86 11.60 0.90 1.78
CA VAL A 86 12.13 -0.09 0.83
C VAL A 86 11.00 -0.45 -0.12
N CYS A 87 11.17 -0.14 -1.39
CA CYS A 87 10.23 -0.42 -2.46
C CYS A 87 10.65 -1.65 -3.26
N THR A 88 9.69 -2.42 -3.74
CA THR A 88 9.93 -3.54 -4.66
C THR A 88 8.95 -3.50 -5.82
N ASP A 89 9.43 -3.75 -7.03
CA ASP A 89 8.61 -3.94 -8.22
C ASP A 89 9.41 -4.68 -9.30
N ALA A 90 8.76 -5.46 -10.15
CA ALA A 90 9.43 -6.24 -11.17
C ALA A 90 9.91 -5.40 -12.38
N ALA A 91 9.29 -4.22 -12.60
CA ALA A 91 9.54 -3.40 -13.77
C ALA A 91 10.61 -2.31 -13.49
N GLU A 92 11.73 -2.36 -14.23
CA GLU A 92 12.77 -1.31 -14.17
C GLU A 92 12.24 0.07 -14.53
N ASP A 93 11.27 0.15 -15.47
CA ASP A 93 10.66 1.42 -15.87
C ASP A 93 9.94 2.08 -14.68
N ASN A 94 9.28 1.29 -13.85
CA ASN A 94 8.65 1.77 -12.62
C ASN A 94 9.69 2.35 -11.65
N ALA A 95 10.84 1.69 -11.49
CA ALA A 95 11.92 2.18 -10.65
C ALA A 95 12.49 3.52 -11.14
N ARG A 96 12.70 3.65 -12.46
CA ARG A 96 13.18 4.91 -13.06
C ARG A 96 12.19 6.07 -12.88
N ASP A 97 10.91 5.78 -13.09
CA ASP A 97 9.85 6.78 -12.91
C ASP A 97 9.69 7.17 -11.44
N ALA A 98 9.73 6.19 -10.52
CA ALA A 98 9.71 6.44 -9.08
C ALA A 98 10.86 7.36 -8.66
N GLN A 99 12.09 7.07 -9.12
CA GLN A 99 13.24 7.92 -8.85
C GLN A 99 13.03 9.35 -9.33
N ARG A 100 12.57 9.54 -10.57
CA ARG A 100 12.33 10.85 -11.15
C ARG A 100 11.31 11.67 -10.35
N TYR A 101 10.18 11.07 -9.98
CA TYR A 101 9.14 11.77 -9.22
C TYR A 101 9.57 12.05 -7.79
N LEU A 102 10.12 11.07 -7.09
CA LEU A 102 10.51 11.21 -5.69
C LEU A 102 11.72 12.12 -5.49
N GLN A 103 12.66 12.20 -6.46
CA GLN A 103 13.72 13.20 -6.44
C GLN A 103 13.15 14.61 -6.54
N ARG A 104 12.22 14.85 -7.45
CA ARG A 104 11.56 16.18 -7.60
C ARG A 104 10.74 16.57 -6.37
N ALA A 105 10.18 15.59 -5.65
CA ALA A 105 9.50 15.80 -4.39
C ALA A 105 10.45 15.97 -3.18
N GLY A 106 11.77 15.80 -3.36
CA GLY A 106 12.76 15.84 -2.26
C GLY A 106 12.66 14.65 -1.30
N LEU A 107 12.14 13.51 -1.78
CA LEU A 107 11.86 12.32 -0.95
C LEU A 107 12.76 11.13 -1.26
N TRP A 108 13.53 11.19 -2.35
CA TRP A 108 14.29 10.03 -2.84
C TRP A 108 15.34 9.52 -1.86
N GLU A 109 15.96 10.38 -1.08
CA GLU A 109 16.98 10.00 -0.09
C GLU A 109 16.44 9.07 1.02
N ARG A 110 15.12 9.00 1.15
CA ARG A 110 14.42 8.10 2.09
C ARG A 110 13.99 6.79 1.45
N VAL A 111 14.21 6.63 0.13
CA VAL A 111 13.69 5.49 -0.64
C VAL A 111 14.85 4.62 -1.15
N ARG A 112 14.71 3.32 -0.96
CA ARG A 112 15.55 2.30 -1.58
C ARG A 112 14.66 1.45 -2.47
N TYR A 113 14.88 1.50 -3.77
CA TYR A 113 14.08 0.77 -4.73
C TYR A 113 14.83 -0.48 -5.22
N ARG A 114 14.20 -1.64 -5.08
CA ARG A 114 14.69 -2.94 -5.54
C ARG A 114 13.86 -3.42 -6.72
N VAL A 115 14.48 -3.62 -7.86
CA VAL A 115 13.85 -4.22 -9.03
C VAL A 115 13.92 -5.74 -8.91
N GLY A 116 12.78 -6.40 -9.01
CA GLY A 116 12.67 -7.86 -8.92
C GLY A 116 11.44 -8.33 -8.16
N ASP A 117 11.44 -9.60 -7.80
CA ASP A 117 10.38 -10.23 -7.03
C ASP A 117 10.24 -9.59 -5.63
N ALA A 118 9.00 -9.27 -5.25
CA ALA A 118 8.73 -8.56 -4.02
C ALA A 118 9.11 -9.35 -2.76
N LEU A 119 8.84 -10.66 -2.73
CA LEU A 119 9.17 -11.50 -1.57
C LEU A 119 10.67 -11.79 -1.48
N GLN A 120 11.36 -11.91 -2.61
CA GLN A 120 12.83 -12.01 -2.61
C GLN A 120 13.46 -10.70 -2.11
N GLY A 121 12.95 -9.55 -2.57
CA GLY A 121 13.37 -8.24 -2.08
C GLY A 121 13.13 -8.07 -0.58
N PHE A 122 11.99 -8.55 -0.08
CA PHE A 122 11.68 -8.56 1.35
C PHE A 122 12.62 -9.47 2.16
N ALA A 123 12.88 -10.69 1.66
CA ALA A 123 13.77 -11.65 2.32
C ALA A 123 15.23 -11.17 2.41
N ALA A 124 15.65 -10.33 1.46
CA ALA A 124 16.99 -9.74 1.43
C ALA A 124 17.18 -8.59 2.44
N GLU A 125 16.12 -8.12 3.08
CA GLU A 125 16.20 -7.10 4.13
C GLU A 125 16.34 -7.77 5.50
N GLU A 126 17.17 -7.20 6.38
CA GLU A 126 17.33 -7.68 7.75
C GLU A 126 16.46 -6.89 8.73
N GLY A 127 16.12 -7.51 9.87
CA GLY A 127 15.37 -6.88 10.98
C GLY A 127 13.89 -6.64 10.68
N ASP A 128 13.21 -6.07 11.68
CA ASP A 128 11.76 -5.83 11.62
C ASP A 128 11.43 -4.50 10.95
N PHE A 129 10.17 -4.37 10.53
CA PHE A 129 9.60 -3.15 9.96
C PHE A 129 8.55 -2.55 10.89
N ASP A 130 8.38 -1.23 10.81
CA ASP A 130 7.25 -0.53 11.43
C ASP A 130 5.97 -0.79 10.63
N ILE A 131 6.10 -0.82 9.30
CA ILE A 131 5.00 -1.09 8.37
C ILE A 131 5.49 -2.03 7.27
N VAL A 132 4.67 -3.03 6.94
CA VAL A 132 4.75 -3.73 5.66
C VAL A 132 3.45 -3.42 4.90
N TYR A 133 3.58 -2.85 3.72
CA TYR A 133 2.48 -2.55 2.81
C TYR A 133 2.51 -3.50 1.61
N CYS A 134 1.35 -4.06 1.25
CA CYS A 134 1.21 -5.04 0.18
C CYS A 134 0.25 -4.54 -0.90
N ASP A 135 0.73 -4.46 -2.13
CA ASP A 135 -0.06 -4.21 -3.34
C ASP A 135 0.57 -4.93 -4.56
N VAL A 136 0.83 -6.21 -4.42
CA VAL A 136 1.30 -7.11 -5.49
C VAL A 136 0.13 -7.67 -6.31
N ASP A 137 0.42 -8.59 -7.23
CA ASP A 137 -0.61 -9.41 -7.85
C ASP A 137 -1.40 -10.20 -6.80
N LYS A 138 -2.72 -10.20 -6.94
CA LYS A 138 -3.65 -10.64 -5.89
C LYS A 138 -3.46 -12.09 -5.45
N THR A 139 -2.99 -12.95 -6.35
CA THR A 139 -2.65 -14.34 -6.04
C THR A 139 -1.49 -14.48 -5.05
N GLY A 140 -0.63 -13.48 -4.92
CA GLY A 140 0.50 -13.44 -3.99
C GLY A 140 0.14 -12.97 -2.56
N TYR A 141 -1.06 -12.44 -2.33
CA TYR A 141 -1.45 -11.87 -1.03
C TYR A 141 -1.29 -12.80 0.17
N PRO A 142 -1.71 -14.09 0.10
CA PRO A 142 -1.52 -15.01 1.23
C PRO A 142 -0.06 -15.21 1.61
N ASP A 143 0.84 -15.25 0.63
CA ASP A 143 2.27 -15.45 0.88
C ASP A 143 2.93 -14.17 1.40
N CYS A 144 2.50 -13.00 0.91
CA CYS A 144 2.92 -11.71 1.48
C CYS A 144 2.55 -11.59 2.96
N TRP A 145 1.33 -11.99 3.35
CA TRP A 145 0.94 -12.01 4.77
C TRP A 145 1.82 -12.94 5.59
N ARG A 146 2.02 -14.19 5.14
CA ARG A 146 2.85 -15.17 5.86
C ARG A 146 4.26 -14.67 6.09
N ALA A 147 4.85 -14.01 5.10
CA ALA A 147 6.19 -13.44 5.23
C ALA A 147 6.18 -12.19 6.14
N ALA A 148 5.25 -11.27 5.92
CA ALA A 148 5.18 -9.97 6.60
C ALA A 148 4.87 -10.11 8.10
N SER A 149 3.93 -11.00 8.47
CA SER A 149 3.43 -11.12 9.85
C SER A 149 4.51 -11.49 10.87
N GLU A 150 5.61 -12.11 10.42
CA GLU A 150 6.73 -12.49 11.29
C GLU A 150 7.74 -11.34 11.50
N ARG A 151 7.70 -10.31 10.66
CA ARG A 151 8.73 -9.26 10.60
C ARG A 151 8.19 -7.83 10.76
N ILE A 152 6.99 -7.69 11.29
CA ILE A 152 6.45 -6.42 11.75
C ILE A 152 6.72 -6.33 13.25
N ARG A 153 7.28 -5.22 13.75
CA ARG A 153 7.52 -5.06 15.19
C ARG A 153 6.21 -4.99 16.00
N LEU A 154 6.28 -5.22 17.29
CA LEU A 154 5.16 -4.95 18.20
C LEU A 154 4.71 -3.47 18.10
N GLY A 155 3.41 -3.23 17.94
CA GLY A 155 2.85 -1.91 17.65
C GLY A 155 3.06 -1.44 16.21
N GLY A 156 3.60 -2.27 15.32
CA GLY A 156 3.70 -2.01 13.89
C GLY A 156 2.44 -2.42 13.14
N LEU A 157 2.37 -2.09 11.84
CA LEU A 157 1.20 -2.31 11.00
C LEU A 157 1.52 -3.17 9.77
N TYR A 158 0.59 -4.05 9.46
CA TYR A 158 0.41 -4.57 8.11
C TYR A 158 -0.72 -3.80 7.43
N LEU A 159 -0.47 -3.31 6.22
CA LEU A 159 -1.44 -2.62 5.38
C LEU A 159 -1.52 -3.34 4.03
N CYS A 160 -2.72 -3.53 3.47
CA CYS A 160 -2.88 -4.17 2.17
C CYS A 160 -4.04 -3.53 1.40
N ASP A 161 -3.78 -3.12 0.15
CA ASP A 161 -4.82 -2.51 -0.70
C ASP A 161 -5.68 -3.58 -1.41
N ASN A 162 -6.81 -3.15 -1.97
CA ASN A 162 -7.75 -3.93 -2.80
C ASN A 162 -8.33 -5.19 -2.12
N VAL A 163 -8.44 -5.22 -0.80
CA VAL A 163 -8.90 -6.41 -0.07
C VAL A 163 -10.41 -6.66 -0.15
N LEU A 164 -11.19 -5.72 -0.69
CA LEU A 164 -12.61 -5.91 -1.00
C LEU A 164 -12.87 -6.28 -2.47
N TRP A 165 -11.89 -6.05 -3.36
CA TRP A 165 -11.84 -6.51 -4.73
C TRP A 165 -13.12 -6.22 -5.52
N SER A 166 -13.56 -4.95 -5.50
CA SER A 166 -14.81 -4.47 -6.13
C SER A 166 -16.05 -5.28 -5.67
N GLY A 167 -16.08 -5.67 -4.39
CA GLY A 167 -17.17 -6.47 -3.83
C GLY A 167 -17.12 -7.96 -4.16
N ARG A 168 -16.22 -8.40 -5.05
CA ARG A 168 -16.15 -9.82 -5.50
C ARG A 168 -15.89 -10.80 -4.35
N VAL A 169 -15.19 -10.38 -3.29
CA VAL A 169 -14.96 -11.21 -2.09
C VAL A 169 -16.26 -11.63 -1.40
N ALA A 170 -17.35 -10.88 -1.57
CA ALA A 170 -18.67 -11.14 -1.00
C ALA A 170 -19.60 -11.93 -1.94
N GLN A 171 -19.16 -12.28 -3.15
CA GLN A 171 -19.93 -13.02 -4.15
C GLN A 171 -19.54 -14.51 -4.10
N PRO A 172 -20.31 -15.40 -3.46
CA PRO A 172 -19.93 -16.82 -3.26
C PRO A 172 -19.66 -17.58 -4.57
N GLU A 173 -20.32 -17.17 -5.66
CA GLU A 173 -20.19 -17.75 -6.98
C GLU A 173 -18.91 -17.34 -7.71
N ASN A 174 -18.24 -16.27 -7.27
CA ASN A 174 -16.98 -15.84 -7.90
C ASN A 174 -15.83 -16.71 -7.39
N SER A 175 -15.32 -17.58 -8.27
CA SER A 175 -14.22 -18.52 -8.00
C SER A 175 -12.92 -18.16 -8.74
N GLU A 176 -12.77 -16.91 -9.19
CA GLU A 176 -11.52 -16.44 -9.81
C GLU A 176 -10.36 -16.59 -8.81
N ALA A 177 -9.20 -17.03 -9.30
CA ALA A 177 -8.02 -17.28 -8.47
C ALA A 177 -7.62 -16.06 -7.62
N SER A 178 -7.72 -14.85 -8.18
CA SER A 178 -7.46 -13.59 -7.48
C SER A 178 -8.45 -13.36 -6.32
N THR A 179 -9.75 -13.61 -6.57
CA THR A 179 -10.80 -13.46 -5.55
C THR A 179 -10.62 -14.45 -4.40
N GLU A 180 -10.34 -15.72 -4.73
CA GLU A 180 -10.07 -16.73 -3.69
C GLU A 180 -8.80 -16.42 -2.89
N ALA A 181 -7.74 -15.95 -3.54
CA ALA A 181 -6.51 -15.57 -2.85
C ALA A 181 -6.76 -14.43 -1.86
N ILE A 182 -7.53 -13.41 -2.25
CA ILE A 182 -7.87 -12.29 -1.34
C ILE A 182 -8.75 -12.80 -0.17
N ARG A 183 -9.72 -13.69 -0.43
CA ARG A 183 -10.53 -14.30 0.64
C ARG A 183 -9.66 -15.09 1.63
N VAL A 184 -8.70 -15.87 1.11
CA VAL A 184 -7.73 -16.61 1.94
C VAL A 184 -6.90 -15.63 2.76
N HIS A 185 -6.32 -14.60 2.12
CA HIS A 185 -5.55 -13.56 2.78
C HIS A 185 -6.34 -12.89 3.91
N ASN A 186 -7.56 -12.43 3.64
CA ASN A 186 -8.38 -11.73 4.62
C ASN A 186 -8.70 -12.62 5.83
N ARG A 187 -8.96 -13.93 5.59
CA ARG A 187 -9.17 -14.89 6.68
C ARG A 187 -7.89 -15.15 7.48
N LEU A 188 -6.73 -15.26 6.83
CA LEU A 188 -5.45 -15.43 7.53
C LEU A 188 -5.14 -14.26 8.45
N VAL A 189 -5.32 -13.02 7.95
CA VAL A 189 -5.11 -11.82 8.76
C VAL A 189 -6.08 -11.76 9.94
N ALA A 190 -7.38 -12.01 9.69
CA ALA A 190 -8.41 -11.94 10.73
C ALA A 190 -8.28 -13.04 11.80
N ALA A 191 -7.69 -14.18 11.46
CA ALA A 191 -7.51 -15.31 12.37
C ALA A 191 -6.22 -15.24 13.21
N ASP A 192 -5.29 -14.33 12.88
CA ASP A 192 -4.03 -14.22 13.60
C ASP A 192 -4.19 -13.46 14.91
N SER A 193 -4.16 -14.17 16.03
CA SER A 193 -4.35 -13.59 17.37
C SER A 193 -3.27 -12.59 17.80
N ARG A 194 -2.15 -12.54 17.08
CA ARG A 194 -1.09 -11.55 17.32
C ARG A 194 -1.46 -10.16 16.80
N TYR A 195 -2.54 -10.06 16.03
CA TYR A 195 -2.96 -8.84 15.37
C TYR A 195 -4.40 -8.46 15.69
N VAL A 196 -4.66 -7.18 15.81
CA VAL A 196 -6.01 -6.60 15.76
C VAL A 196 -6.19 -5.99 14.38
N SER A 197 -7.18 -6.46 13.62
CA SER A 197 -7.34 -6.06 12.23
C SER A 197 -8.73 -5.55 11.90
N THR A 198 -8.80 -4.69 10.89
CA THR A 198 -10.04 -4.19 10.29
C THR A 198 -9.81 -3.87 8.82
N ILE A 199 -10.89 -3.74 8.06
CA ILE A 199 -10.86 -3.24 6.68
C ILE A 199 -11.51 -1.87 6.65
N ALA A 200 -10.75 -0.85 6.23
CA ALA A 200 -11.30 0.45 5.90
C ALA A 200 -11.91 0.37 4.48
N PRO A 201 -13.24 0.58 4.31
CA PRO A 201 -13.92 0.45 3.01
C PRO A 201 -13.71 1.71 2.15
N LEU A 202 -12.45 2.11 1.96
CA LEU A 202 -12.05 3.22 1.14
C LEU A 202 -11.57 2.69 -0.21
N ARG A 203 -12.14 3.20 -1.30
CA ARG A 203 -11.93 2.68 -2.66
C ARG A 203 -12.21 1.18 -2.71
N ASP A 204 -11.20 0.36 -2.93
CA ASP A 204 -11.32 -1.10 -3.06
C ASP A 204 -10.97 -1.84 -1.75
N GLY A 205 -10.99 -1.12 -0.63
CA GLY A 205 -10.77 -1.62 0.72
C GLY A 205 -9.29 -1.75 1.09
N VAL A 206 -8.93 -1.19 2.24
CA VAL A 206 -7.57 -1.27 2.81
C VAL A 206 -7.62 -2.09 4.10
N MET A 207 -6.92 -3.22 4.13
CA MET A 207 -6.66 -3.97 5.37
C MET A 207 -5.71 -3.17 6.25
N ILE A 208 -6.04 -3.07 7.52
CA ILE A 208 -5.20 -2.48 8.56
C ILE A 208 -5.09 -3.51 9.68
N ALA A 209 -3.90 -4.02 9.95
CA ALA A 209 -3.66 -4.98 11.02
C ALA A 209 -2.51 -4.49 11.92
N LEU A 210 -2.82 -4.24 13.18
CA LEU A 210 -1.88 -3.77 14.21
C LEU A 210 -1.33 -4.97 14.98
N ARG A 211 -0.01 -5.13 15.04
CA ARG A 211 0.62 -6.16 15.86
C ARG A 211 0.54 -5.84 17.34
N VAL A 212 -0.11 -6.69 18.12
CA VAL A 212 -0.35 -6.53 19.57
C VAL A 212 0.34 -7.58 20.44
N ALA A 213 0.86 -8.64 19.81
CA ALA A 213 1.62 -9.69 20.51
C ALA A 213 2.71 -10.33 19.63
#